data_0c52b0c51bee83f3d9526d2e979a2a26
#
_entry.id   0c52b0c51bee83f3d9526d2e979a2a26
#
_cell.length_a   1.000
_cell.length_b   1.000
_cell.length_c   1.000
_cell.angle_alpha   90.00
_cell.angle_beta   90.00
_cell.angle_gamma   90.00
#
_symmetry.space_group_name_H-M   'P 1'
#
loop_
_entity.id
_entity.type
_entity.pdbx_description
1 polymer ?
#
loop_
_entity_poly.entity_id
_entity_poly.type
_entity_poly.pdbx_seq_one_letter_code
_entity_poly.pdbx_strand_id
1 'polypeptide(L)'
;MIHKRKNQFLFPVILGITLAISIGCTTSNPPAAPANTTGLTVSVITSKAGGNYAPRNVVAIWVENSAGTFVKTLTVYAQDRKYDLTNWQSISGGNSVDAVVGATQTSHGTIYGSWNGTDSKGTAVADGTYRLCMELTDKGSAGNFSFFNFTKGPVAESQSPSNVPSFSSISIKWVPL
;
A
#
# COMPACT_ATOMS: atom_id res chain seq x y z
N MET A 1 69.15 1.10 58.87
CA MET A 1 68.76 1.80 57.59
C MET A 1 67.60 1.05 56.97
N ILE A 2 66.45 1.57 57.07
CA ILE A 2 65.20 0.93 56.63
C ILE A 2 64.75 1.63 55.31
N HIS A 3 64.87 0.88 54.21
CA HIS A 3 64.37 1.40 52.88
C HIS A 3 62.89 1.19 52.75
N LYS A 4 62.13 2.32 52.69
CA LYS A 4 60.71 2.32 52.40
C LYS A 4 60.52 2.19 50.88
N ARG A 5 59.95 1.07 50.38
CA ARG A 5 59.47 0.92 49.02
C ARG A 5 58.15 1.68 48.90
N LYS A 6 58.08 2.61 47.92
CA LYS A 6 56.83 3.30 47.51
C LYS A 6 56.13 2.37 46.50
N ASN A 7 54.95 1.89 46.87
CA ASN A 7 54.04 1.22 45.93
C ASN A 7 53.35 2.31 45.12
N GLN A 8 53.57 2.30 43.82
CA GLN A 8 52.75 3.07 42.88
C GLN A 8 51.58 2.20 42.43
N PHE A 9 50.36 2.57 42.81
CA PHE A 9 49.14 2.01 42.26
C PHE A 9 48.88 2.59 40.89
N LEU A 10 49.02 1.80 39.81
CA LEU A 10 48.50 2.15 38.50
C LEU A 10 46.99 1.89 38.50
N PHE A 11 46.20 2.93 38.31
CA PHE A 11 44.78 2.77 38.01
C PHE A 11 44.62 2.55 36.48
N PRO A 12 43.93 1.48 36.06
CA PRO A 12 43.58 1.35 34.64
C PRO A 12 42.47 2.34 34.29
N VAL A 13 42.73 3.22 33.32
CA VAL A 13 41.73 4.05 32.71
C VAL A 13 40.88 3.16 31.80
N ILE A 14 39.66 2.84 32.25
CA ILE A 14 38.70 2.16 31.41
C ILE A 14 38.07 3.19 30.44
N LEU A 15 38.52 3.14 29.20
CA LEU A 15 37.93 3.92 28.11
C LEU A 15 36.59 3.29 27.74
N GLY A 16 35.48 3.85 28.26
CA GLY A 16 34.15 3.44 27.92
C GLY A 16 33.79 3.88 26.48
N ILE A 17 33.74 2.92 25.57
CA ILE A 17 33.20 3.14 24.23
C ILE A 17 31.67 3.12 24.35
N THR A 18 31.03 4.29 24.34
CA THR A 18 29.58 4.43 24.21
C THR A 18 29.20 4.21 22.76
N LEU A 19 28.68 3.02 22.45
CA LEU A 19 28.08 2.72 21.15
C LEU A 19 26.72 3.43 21.08
N ALA A 20 26.64 4.56 20.39
CA ALA A 20 25.39 5.24 20.10
C ALA A 20 24.64 4.43 19.03
N ILE A 21 23.62 3.65 19.43
CA ILE A 21 22.70 3.00 18.50
C ILE A 21 21.73 4.09 18.03
N SER A 22 21.96 4.64 16.85
CA SER A 22 20.98 5.48 16.17
C SER A 22 19.84 4.58 15.66
N ILE A 23 18.71 4.57 16.37
CA ILE A 23 17.47 4.00 15.87
C ILE A 23 16.99 4.92 14.76
N GLY A 24 17.38 4.60 13.53
CA GLY A 24 16.84 5.26 12.35
C GLY A 24 15.34 4.95 12.26
N CYS A 25 14.50 5.96 12.52
CA CYS A 25 13.09 5.89 12.20
C CYS A 25 13.01 5.84 10.66
N THR A 26 12.81 4.65 10.08
CA THR A 26 12.53 4.53 8.65
C THR A 26 11.16 5.11 8.41
N THR A 27 11.11 6.36 7.97
CA THR A 27 9.90 6.90 7.36
C THR A 27 9.61 6.04 6.13
N SER A 28 8.54 5.25 6.17
CA SER A 28 8.07 4.53 4.99
C SER A 28 7.64 5.56 3.96
N ASN A 29 8.50 5.84 2.99
CA ASN A 29 8.11 6.62 1.83
C ASN A 29 6.93 5.90 1.16
N PRO A 30 5.89 6.64 0.72
CA PRO A 30 4.85 6.05 -0.11
C PRO A 30 5.51 5.36 -1.31
N PRO A 31 5.00 4.19 -1.74
CA PRO A 31 5.56 3.49 -2.88
C PRO A 31 5.66 4.43 -4.08
N ALA A 32 6.79 4.37 -4.78
CA ALA A 32 6.97 5.10 -6.02
C ALA A 32 5.93 4.65 -7.06
N ALA A 33 5.56 5.55 -7.96
CA ALA A 33 4.71 5.20 -9.10
C ALA A 33 5.31 4.01 -9.85
N PRO A 34 4.47 3.02 -10.27
CA PRO A 34 4.98 1.88 -11.05
C PRO A 34 5.64 2.37 -12.33
N ALA A 35 6.82 1.83 -12.60
CA ALA A 35 7.57 2.14 -13.82
C ALA A 35 6.99 1.44 -15.08
N ASN A 36 5.85 0.78 -14.97
CA ASN A 36 5.26 0.00 -16.05
C ASN A 36 4.79 0.89 -17.20
N THR A 37 5.31 0.63 -18.37
CA THR A 37 4.90 1.28 -19.62
C THR A 37 3.69 0.59 -20.25
N THR A 38 3.37 -0.66 -19.86
CA THR A 38 2.24 -1.47 -20.36
C THR A 38 1.38 -2.00 -19.20
N GLY A 39 0.14 -2.37 -19.49
CA GLY A 39 -0.85 -2.79 -18.50
C GLY A 39 -1.63 -1.61 -17.90
N LEU A 40 -2.37 -1.89 -16.82
CA LEU A 40 -3.06 -0.88 -16.05
C LEU A 40 -2.12 -0.19 -15.08
N THR A 41 -2.15 1.13 -15.05
CA THR A 41 -1.58 1.95 -13.98
C THR A 41 -2.66 2.80 -13.35
N VAL A 42 -2.62 2.90 -12.03
CA VAL A 42 -3.58 3.65 -11.22
C VAL A 42 -2.82 4.56 -10.27
N SER A 43 -3.29 5.78 -10.14
CA SER A 43 -2.93 6.65 -9.02
C SER A 43 -4.17 7.30 -8.43
N VAL A 44 -4.20 7.46 -7.12
CA VAL A 44 -5.32 8.06 -6.39
C VAL A 44 -4.81 8.74 -5.13
N ILE A 45 -5.32 9.92 -4.81
CA ILE A 45 -5.05 10.59 -3.54
C ILE A 45 -6.14 10.20 -2.55
N THR A 46 -5.74 9.69 -1.39
CA THR A 46 -6.66 9.31 -0.32
C THR A 46 -7.00 10.47 0.61
N SER A 47 -8.18 10.43 1.23
CA SER A 47 -8.60 11.34 2.30
C SER A 47 -9.43 10.58 3.35
N LYS A 48 -9.63 11.20 4.52
CA LYS A 48 -10.33 10.57 5.64
C LYS A 48 -11.73 10.05 5.27
N ALA A 49 -12.12 8.91 5.83
CA ALA A 49 -13.46 8.35 5.73
C ALA A 49 -14.39 8.78 6.88
N GLY A 50 -13.92 9.63 7.79
CA GLY A 50 -14.69 10.16 8.92
C GLY A 50 -14.71 9.24 10.14
N GLY A 51 -13.71 8.37 10.30
CA GLY A 51 -13.55 7.53 11.47
C GLY A 51 -12.62 8.11 12.54
N ASN A 52 -12.57 7.45 13.69
CA ASN A 52 -11.81 7.89 14.85
C ASN A 52 -10.30 7.63 14.75
N TYR A 53 -9.86 6.87 13.72
CA TYR A 53 -8.46 6.53 13.52
C TYR A 53 -7.75 7.41 12.51
N ALA A 54 -8.46 8.38 11.88
CA ALA A 54 -7.85 9.34 10.96
C ALA A 54 -6.68 10.08 11.64
N PRO A 55 -5.57 10.36 10.95
CA PRO A 55 -5.31 10.17 9.52
C PRO A 55 -4.82 8.76 9.13
N ARG A 56 -4.75 7.81 10.04
CA ARG A 56 -4.44 6.40 9.72
C ARG A 56 -5.55 5.85 8.85
N ASN A 57 -5.18 5.19 7.77
CA ASN A 57 -6.14 4.59 6.86
C ASN A 57 -5.73 3.18 6.45
N VAL A 58 -6.75 2.35 6.29
CA VAL A 58 -6.67 1.00 5.75
C VAL A 58 -7.24 1.07 4.35
N VAL A 59 -6.51 0.63 3.35
CA VAL A 59 -6.91 0.81 1.94
C VAL A 59 -6.59 -0.41 1.11
N ALA A 60 -7.48 -0.75 0.17
CA ALA A 60 -7.24 -1.72 -0.90
C ALA A 60 -7.67 -1.17 -2.26
N ILE A 61 -6.93 -1.58 -3.30
CA ILE A 61 -7.23 -1.37 -4.71
C ILE A 61 -7.18 -2.73 -5.39
N TRP A 62 -8.22 -3.09 -6.14
CA TRP A 62 -8.31 -4.38 -6.82
C TRP A 62 -9.08 -4.28 -8.14
N VAL A 63 -9.01 -5.34 -8.94
CA VAL A 63 -9.73 -5.48 -10.20
C VAL A 63 -10.79 -6.56 -10.06
N GLU A 64 -11.97 -6.27 -10.58
CA GLU A 64 -13.06 -7.21 -10.83
C GLU A 64 -13.37 -7.25 -12.33
N ASN A 65 -13.99 -8.35 -12.81
CA ASN A 65 -14.59 -8.35 -14.13
C ASN A 65 -15.88 -7.52 -14.17
N SER A 66 -16.49 -7.35 -15.33
CA SER A 66 -17.72 -6.58 -15.50
C SER A 66 -18.93 -7.12 -14.70
N ALA A 67 -18.91 -8.42 -14.36
CA ALA A 67 -19.95 -9.05 -13.53
C ALA A 67 -19.71 -8.86 -12.02
N GLY A 68 -18.60 -8.24 -11.61
CA GLY A 68 -18.24 -8.05 -10.21
C GLY A 68 -17.53 -9.25 -9.57
N THR A 69 -16.95 -10.13 -10.38
CA THR A 69 -16.13 -11.24 -9.87
C THR A 69 -14.69 -10.78 -9.66
N PHE A 70 -14.10 -11.14 -8.54
CA PHE A 70 -12.70 -10.84 -8.21
C PHE A 70 -11.73 -11.37 -9.28
N VAL A 71 -10.79 -10.54 -9.66
CA VAL A 71 -9.70 -10.87 -10.59
C VAL A 71 -8.35 -10.84 -9.87
N LYS A 72 -7.98 -9.68 -9.31
CA LYS A 72 -6.68 -9.52 -8.65
C LYS A 72 -6.65 -8.31 -7.73
N THR A 73 -6.02 -8.43 -6.58
CA THR A 73 -5.64 -7.30 -5.74
C THR A 73 -4.38 -6.64 -6.33
N LEU A 74 -4.38 -5.31 -6.41
CA LEU A 74 -3.24 -4.52 -6.88
C LEU A 74 -2.40 -3.99 -5.72
N THR A 75 -3.08 -3.41 -4.73
CA THR A 75 -2.44 -2.79 -3.58
C THR A 75 -3.31 -2.98 -2.35
N VAL A 76 -2.71 -3.34 -1.21
CA VAL A 76 -3.39 -3.39 0.08
C VAL A 76 -2.46 -2.91 1.20
N TYR A 77 -2.86 -1.86 1.90
CA TYR A 77 -2.19 -1.34 3.10
C TYR A 77 -3.11 -1.54 4.31
N ALA A 78 -3.06 -2.72 4.88
CA ALA A 78 -4.04 -3.15 5.88
C ALA A 78 -3.42 -3.98 7.01
N GLN A 79 -2.34 -4.72 6.76
CA GLN A 79 -1.70 -5.65 7.71
C GLN A 79 -2.71 -6.27 8.70
N ASP A 80 -2.73 -5.81 9.96
CA ASP A 80 -3.58 -6.37 11.02
C ASP A 80 -5.05 -5.96 10.89
N ARG A 81 -5.37 -4.95 10.05
CA ARG A 81 -6.72 -4.38 9.90
C ARG A 81 -7.41 -4.73 8.58
N LYS A 82 -6.92 -5.71 7.87
CA LYS A 82 -7.50 -6.16 6.60
C LYS A 82 -8.97 -6.56 6.68
N TYR A 83 -9.45 -6.98 7.84
CA TYR A 83 -10.85 -7.36 8.07
C TYR A 83 -11.81 -6.16 8.11
N ASP A 84 -11.29 -4.95 8.28
CA ASP A 84 -12.08 -3.71 8.23
C ASP A 84 -12.42 -3.31 6.77
N LEU A 85 -11.69 -3.85 5.77
CA LEU A 85 -11.96 -3.71 4.33
C LEU A 85 -13.03 -4.72 3.92
N THR A 86 -14.28 -4.47 4.29
CA THR A 86 -15.36 -5.47 4.22
C THR A 86 -15.75 -5.84 2.79
N ASN A 87 -15.73 -4.89 1.84
CA ASN A 87 -16.01 -5.16 0.43
C ASN A 87 -14.88 -6.01 -0.18
N TRP A 88 -13.63 -5.57 -0.01
CA TRP A 88 -12.47 -6.30 -0.51
C TRP A 88 -12.40 -7.71 0.09
N GLN A 89 -12.61 -7.86 1.41
CA GLN A 89 -12.61 -9.17 2.06
C GLN A 89 -13.70 -10.09 1.52
N SER A 90 -14.92 -9.59 1.34
CA SER A 90 -16.05 -10.40 0.90
C SER A 90 -15.85 -10.95 -0.52
N ILE A 91 -15.22 -10.18 -1.42
CA ILE A 91 -15.03 -10.57 -2.81
C ILE A 91 -13.72 -11.34 -3.06
N SER A 92 -12.64 -10.98 -2.37
CA SER A 92 -11.31 -11.55 -2.58
C SER A 92 -10.96 -12.70 -1.61
N GLY A 93 -11.68 -12.85 -0.50
CA GLY A 93 -11.28 -13.73 0.61
C GLY A 93 -9.95 -13.32 1.24
N GLY A 94 -9.54 -12.05 1.06
CA GLY A 94 -8.24 -11.57 1.52
C GLY A 94 -7.07 -11.93 0.60
N ASN A 95 -7.35 -12.34 -0.64
CA ASN A 95 -6.31 -12.69 -1.62
C ASN A 95 -5.47 -11.47 -2.00
N SER A 96 -4.19 -11.54 -1.72
CA SER A 96 -3.19 -10.50 -2.02
C SER A 96 -1.97 -11.05 -2.77
N VAL A 97 -2.14 -12.12 -3.51
CA VAL A 97 -1.06 -12.72 -4.33
C VAL A 97 -0.56 -11.71 -5.36
N ASP A 98 0.74 -11.50 -5.39
CA ASP A 98 1.46 -10.52 -6.24
C ASP A 98 0.99 -9.06 -6.07
N ALA A 99 0.23 -8.74 -5.02
CA ALA A 99 -0.16 -7.38 -4.70
C ALA A 99 0.98 -6.63 -3.99
N VAL A 100 0.97 -5.30 -4.10
CA VAL A 100 1.76 -4.45 -3.20
C VAL A 100 1.10 -4.48 -1.83
N VAL A 101 1.76 -5.09 -0.86
CA VAL A 101 1.24 -5.27 0.51
C VAL A 101 2.06 -4.45 1.50
N GLY A 102 1.39 -3.77 2.42
CA GLY A 102 2.06 -2.99 3.47
C GLY A 102 1.22 -2.76 4.71
N ALA A 103 1.86 -2.15 5.70
CA ALA A 103 1.19 -1.72 6.92
C ALA A 103 0.10 -0.68 6.65
N THR A 104 -0.84 -0.55 7.58
CA THR A 104 -1.82 0.55 7.58
C THR A 104 -1.11 1.89 7.42
N GLN A 105 -1.56 2.71 6.48
CA GLN A 105 -0.97 4.02 6.22
C GLN A 105 -1.21 4.96 7.41
N THR A 106 -0.17 5.69 7.80
CA THR A 106 -0.22 6.64 8.93
C THR A 106 -0.70 8.04 8.55
N SER A 107 -0.77 8.31 7.24
CA SER A 107 -1.24 9.57 6.66
C SER A 107 -1.92 9.31 5.33
N HIS A 108 -2.71 10.27 4.88
CA HIS A 108 -3.26 10.29 3.54
C HIS A 108 -2.22 10.78 2.53
N GLY A 109 -2.31 10.28 1.30
CA GLY A 109 -1.40 10.63 0.22
C GLY A 109 -1.73 9.87 -1.05
N THR A 110 -0.83 9.91 -2.04
CA THR A 110 -1.01 9.17 -3.28
C THR A 110 -0.75 7.67 -3.07
N ILE A 111 -1.70 6.86 -3.50
CA ILE A 111 -1.59 5.41 -3.58
C ILE A 111 -1.52 5.02 -5.05
N TYR A 112 -0.69 4.05 -5.36
CA TYR A 112 -0.50 3.53 -6.71
C TYR A 112 -0.94 2.08 -6.78
N GLY A 113 -1.39 1.66 -7.98
CA GLY A 113 -1.65 0.27 -8.32
C GLY A 113 -1.22 -0.02 -9.75
N SER A 114 -0.85 -1.27 -10.03
CA SER A 114 -0.57 -1.72 -11.39
C SER A 114 -1.12 -3.12 -11.62
N TRP A 115 -1.48 -3.42 -12.88
CA TRP A 115 -1.99 -4.72 -13.26
C TRP A 115 -1.50 -5.11 -14.67
N ASN A 116 -0.99 -6.31 -14.76
CA ASN A 116 -0.44 -6.89 -15.98
C ASN A 116 -1.45 -7.72 -16.79
N GLY A 117 -2.76 -7.57 -16.54
CA GLY A 117 -3.79 -8.30 -17.26
C GLY A 117 -3.93 -9.78 -16.89
N THR A 118 -3.42 -10.21 -15.71
CA THR A 118 -3.55 -11.60 -15.24
C THR A 118 -4.48 -11.68 -14.03
N ASP A 119 -5.07 -12.84 -13.80
CA ASP A 119 -5.79 -13.15 -12.56
C ASP A 119 -4.85 -13.41 -11.36
N SER A 120 -5.41 -13.76 -10.21
CA SER A 120 -4.66 -14.09 -8.99
C SER A 120 -3.85 -15.39 -9.09
N LYS A 121 -4.01 -16.17 -10.16
CA LYS A 121 -3.24 -17.38 -10.45
C LYS A 121 -2.14 -17.14 -11.51
N GLY A 122 -2.02 -15.88 -12.00
CA GLY A 122 -1.09 -15.52 -13.05
C GLY A 122 -1.55 -15.83 -14.48
N THR A 123 -2.81 -16.26 -14.65
CA THR A 123 -3.38 -16.56 -15.97
C THR A 123 -3.87 -15.27 -16.63
N ALA A 124 -3.49 -15.04 -17.89
CA ALA A 124 -4.00 -13.90 -18.65
C ALA A 124 -5.52 -13.95 -18.79
N VAL A 125 -6.17 -12.84 -18.49
CA VAL A 125 -7.63 -12.73 -18.66
C VAL A 125 -7.97 -12.13 -20.03
N ALA A 126 -9.17 -12.42 -20.52
CA ALA A 126 -9.66 -11.95 -21.82
C ALA A 126 -9.71 -10.41 -21.90
N ASP A 127 -9.68 -9.87 -23.10
CA ASP A 127 -9.98 -8.47 -23.31
C ASP A 127 -11.47 -8.18 -23.05
N GLY A 128 -11.75 -6.99 -22.54
CA GLY A 128 -13.12 -6.60 -22.16
C GLY A 128 -13.16 -5.51 -21.10
N THR A 129 -14.35 -5.25 -20.61
CA THR A 129 -14.59 -4.27 -19.54
C THR A 129 -14.31 -4.89 -18.17
N TYR A 130 -13.58 -4.15 -17.36
CA TYR A 130 -13.22 -4.47 -15.97
C TYR A 130 -13.62 -3.33 -15.04
N ARG A 131 -13.63 -3.60 -13.75
CA ARG A 131 -13.84 -2.61 -12.70
C ARG A 131 -12.55 -2.44 -11.92
N LEU A 132 -12.09 -1.21 -11.80
CA LEU A 132 -11.12 -0.81 -10.79
C LEU A 132 -11.89 -0.48 -9.52
N CYS A 133 -11.71 -1.25 -8.48
CA CYS A 133 -12.37 -1.12 -7.19
C CYS A 133 -11.41 -0.57 -6.14
N MET A 134 -11.92 0.27 -5.25
CA MET A 134 -11.16 0.89 -4.17
C MET A 134 -11.99 0.93 -2.90
N GLU A 135 -11.40 0.57 -1.78
CA GLU A 135 -12.01 0.70 -0.45
C GLU A 135 -11.01 1.32 0.52
N LEU A 136 -11.48 2.26 1.35
CA LEU A 136 -10.69 2.89 2.40
C LEU A 136 -11.53 3.01 3.66
N THR A 137 -10.94 2.64 4.81
CA THR A 137 -11.52 2.88 6.13
C THR A 137 -10.49 3.46 7.10
N ASP A 138 -10.95 4.31 7.99
CA ASP A 138 -10.26 4.80 9.19
C ASP A 138 -11.11 4.50 10.44
N LYS A 139 -11.97 3.48 10.34
CA LYS A 139 -12.85 2.94 11.39
C LYS A 139 -12.48 1.50 11.70
N GLY A 140 -13.02 0.93 12.75
CA GLY A 140 -13.03 -0.52 13.00
C GLY A 140 -14.22 -1.20 12.29
N SER A 141 -14.58 -0.78 11.07
CA SER A 141 -15.72 -1.27 10.28
C SER A 141 -15.60 -0.79 8.84
N ALA A 142 -16.58 -1.18 7.99
CA ALA A 142 -16.68 -0.73 6.60
C ALA A 142 -16.48 0.78 6.43
N GLY A 143 -15.72 1.14 5.42
CA GLY A 143 -15.43 2.52 5.05
C GLY A 143 -16.09 2.93 3.74
N ASN A 144 -15.41 3.78 2.98
CA ASN A 144 -15.88 4.24 1.68
C ASN A 144 -15.40 3.29 0.58
N PHE A 145 -16.32 2.86 -0.26
CA PHE A 145 -16.09 2.00 -1.41
C PHE A 145 -16.53 2.71 -2.70
N SER A 146 -15.74 2.55 -3.76
CA SER A 146 -16.08 3.05 -5.10
C SER A 146 -15.45 2.16 -6.17
N PHE A 147 -16.03 2.17 -7.38
CA PHE A 147 -15.43 1.52 -8.53
C PHE A 147 -15.60 2.35 -9.80
N PHE A 148 -14.71 2.09 -10.78
CA PHE A 148 -14.72 2.71 -12.11
C PHE A 148 -14.50 1.64 -13.16
N ASN A 149 -15.28 1.70 -14.24
CA ASN A 149 -15.07 0.80 -15.37
C ASN A 149 -13.87 1.29 -16.21
N PHE A 150 -13.12 0.35 -16.75
CA PHE A 150 -12.07 0.58 -17.75
C PHE A 150 -12.04 -0.58 -18.74
N THR A 151 -11.42 -0.39 -19.90
CA THR A 151 -11.30 -1.42 -20.93
C THR A 151 -9.88 -1.95 -20.99
N LYS A 152 -9.71 -3.27 -20.80
CA LYS A 152 -8.52 -4.02 -21.18
C LYS A 152 -8.67 -4.46 -22.64
N GLY A 153 -7.74 -4.08 -23.48
CA GLY A 153 -7.81 -4.42 -24.91
C GLY A 153 -6.60 -3.89 -25.70
N PRO A 154 -6.66 -3.97 -27.03
CA PRO A 154 -5.57 -3.56 -27.92
C PRO A 154 -5.43 -2.03 -28.05
N VAL A 155 -6.35 -1.25 -27.47
CA VAL A 155 -6.34 0.21 -27.56
C VAL A 155 -6.04 0.79 -26.20
N ALA A 156 -5.12 1.77 -26.16
CA ALA A 156 -4.80 2.48 -24.92
C ALA A 156 -5.98 3.36 -24.50
N GLU A 157 -6.23 3.39 -23.18
CA GLU A 157 -7.29 4.19 -22.56
C GLU A 157 -6.71 5.00 -21.40
N SER A 158 -7.19 6.22 -21.20
CA SER A 158 -6.86 7.05 -20.04
C SER A 158 -8.11 7.75 -19.55
N GLN A 159 -8.35 7.67 -18.24
CA GLN A 159 -9.49 8.27 -17.56
C GLN A 159 -9.04 9.05 -16.34
N SER A 160 -9.73 10.17 -16.07
CA SER A 160 -9.60 10.95 -14.84
C SER A 160 -11.00 11.18 -14.26
N PRO A 161 -11.59 10.19 -13.60
CA PRO A 161 -12.94 10.27 -13.07
C PRO A 161 -13.09 11.38 -12.03
N SER A 162 -14.32 11.81 -11.79
CA SER A 162 -14.64 12.72 -10.70
C SER A 162 -14.27 12.13 -9.34
N ASN A 163 -13.96 13.00 -8.39
CA ASN A 163 -13.69 12.60 -7.00
C ASN A 163 -14.91 11.89 -6.39
N VAL A 164 -14.61 10.90 -5.55
CA VAL A 164 -15.59 10.16 -4.74
C VAL A 164 -15.17 10.19 -3.27
N PRO A 165 -16.04 9.82 -2.33
CA PRO A 165 -15.69 9.80 -0.92
C PRO A 165 -14.38 9.04 -0.66
N SER A 166 -13.44 9.67 0.05
CA SER A 166 -12.08 9.23 0.38
C SER A 166 -11.08 9.15 -0.79
N PHE A 167 -11.48 9.41 -2.03
CA PHE A 167 -10.60 9.27 -3.19
C PHE A 167 -10.73 10.48 -4.15
N SER A 168 -9.59 11.07 -4.47
CA SER A 168 -9.50 12.24 -5.36
C SER A 168 -8.31 12.12 -6.33
N SER A 169 -8.25 12.98 -7.33
CA SER A 169 -7.19 12.98 -8.35
C SER A 169 -6.95 11.60 -8.93
N ILE A 170 -8.04 10.89 -9.24
CA ILE A 170 -8.02 9.53 -9.73
C ILE A 170 -7.51 9.52 -11.18
N SER A 171 -6.49 8.72 -11.44
CA SER A 171 -5.98 8.47 -12.79
C SER A 171 -5.97 6.97 -13.04
N ILE A 172 -6.60 6.55 -14.14
CA ILE A 172 -6.70 5.16 -14.58
C ILE A 172 -6.17 5.13 -16.01
N LYS A 173 -5.09 4.40 -16.25
CA LYS A 173 -4.48 4.31 -17.58
C LYS A 173 -4.22 2.87 -17.93
N TRP A 174 -4.77 2.43 -19.06
CA TRP A 174 -4.47 1.17 -19.70
C TRP A 174 -3.56 1.39 -20.93
N VAL A 175 -2.48 0.65 -21.02
CA VAL A 175 -1.62 0.57 -22.20
C VAL A 175 -1.54 -0.92 -22.60
N PRO A 176 -1.82 -1.26 -23.86
CA PRO A 176 -1.78 -2.66 -24.31
C PRO A 176 -0.47 -3.37 -23.93
N LEU A 177 -0.58 -4.67 -23.62
CA LEU A 177 0.52 -5.54 -23.20
C LEU A 177 1.37 -5.97 -24.39
#